data_fa501ca5abc517878c55bfd12987a706
#
_entry.id   fa501ca5abc517878c55bfd12987a706
#
_cell.length_a   1.000
_cell.length_b   1.000
_cell.length_c   1.000
_cell.angle_alpha   90.00
_cell.angle_beta   90.00
_cell.angle_gamma   90.00
#
_symmetry.space_group_name_H-M   'P 1'
#
loop_
_entity.id
_entity.type
_entity.pdbx_description
1 polymer ?
#
loop_
_entity_poly.entity_id
_entity_poly.type
_entity_poly.pdbx_seq_one_letter_code
_entity_poly.pdbx_strand_id
1 'polypeptide(L)'
;MATNGNNWDHANWADARFRNVPQFSTVQLEKALKEAKKLDLNNYTEQSIEVLENAIKFGEDALNSTNQEVIDSAVESLNSAIDSLVELNLNKVVNIKDEYLKQSIQKELNTSGEITIGQMRQLVSLKVSNAESLEGLQYAINLESLDISYNEIRDLSPLKNLKKLTDLKANPLGGLISGRVYAEDNKAKVSLDVINRNGEKLLPTSVVVKHNKTHEYTTLDINDCMDKNGVVTIDTTGFDSYIYTIYLVYEDKVDNYTSQFMFMLDNI
;
A
#
# COMPACT_ATOMS: atom_id res chain seq x y z
N MET A 1 40.92 -15.66 -81.95
CA MET A 1 39.47 -15.60 -81.89
C MET A 1 39.06 -15.80 -80.46
N ALA A 2 38.54 -14.77 -79.80
CA ALA A 2 38.20 -14.73 -78.45
C ALA A 2 36.84 -15.39 -78.18
N THR A 3 36.74 -16.29 -77.27
CA THR A 3 35.46 -16.70 -76.68
C THR A 3 35.33 -16.13 -75.29
N ASN A 4 34.48 -15.15 -75.25
CA ASN A 4 34.07 -14.48 -74.04
C ASN A 4 33.18 -15.42 -73.23
N GLY A 5 33.73 -16.05 -72.22
CA GLY A 5 32.94 -16.77 -71.23
C GLY A 5 32.50 -15.83 -70.13
N ASN A 6 31.32 -15.25 -70.26
CA ASN A 6 30.64 -14.58 -69.13
C ASN A 6 30.21 -15.64 -68.17
N ASN A 7 31.10 -15.97 -67.23
CA ASN A 7 30.70 -16.63 -65.99
C ASN A 7 30.07 -15.57 -65.11
N TRP A 8 28.79 -15.29 -65.29
CA TRP A 8 27.98 -14.73 -64.31
C TRP A 8 27.79 -15.82 -63.26
N ASP A 9 28.56 -15.69 -62.18
CA ASP A 9 28.35 -16.45 -61.00
C ASP A 9 26.93 -16.10 -60.51
N HIS A 10 26.00 -16.97 -60.93
CA HIS A 10 24.65 -16.94 -60.30
C HIS A 10 24.84 -17.35 -58.84
N ALA A 11 25.20 -16.35 -58.03
CA ALA A 11 25.08 -16.49 -56.61
C ALA A 11 23.71 -17.09 -56.36
N ASN A 12 23.73 -18.29 -55.80
CA ASN A 12 22.57 -19.09 -55.50
C ASN A 12 21.57 -18.33 -54.61
N TRP A 13 20.74 -17.51 -55.20
CA TRP A 13 19.57 -16.95 -54.57
C TRP A 13 18.48 -18.00 -54.35
N ALA A 14 18.67 -19.21 -54.89
CA ALA A 14 17.72 -20.33 -54.81
C ALA A 14 17.63 -20.96 -53.41
N ASP A 15 18.50 -20.57 -52.46
CA ASP A 15 18.50 -21.09 -51.09
C ASP A 15 18.25 -20.00 -50.06
N ALA A 16 17.76 -18.83 -50.46
CA ALA A 16 17.09 -17.91 -49.56
C ALA A 16 15.76 -18.55 -49.15
N ARG A 17 15.84 -19.59 -48.33
CA ARG A 17 14.72 -20.07 -47.54
C ARG A 17 14.35 -18.92 -46.66
N PHE A 18 13.25 -18.24 -46.98
CA PHE A 18 12.50 -17.49 -46.01
C PHE A 18 12.17 -18.49 -44.89
N ARG A 19 13.01 -18.55 -43.88
CA ARG A 19 12.58 -19.15 -42.63
C ARG A 19 11.37 -18.33 -42.25
N ASN A 20 10.17 -18.90 -42.34
CA ASN A 20 9.03 -18.42 -41.62
C ASN A 20 9.47 -18.44 -40.15
N VAL A 21 10.03 -17.35 -39.68
CA VAL A 21 10.15 -17.14 -38.26
C VAL A 21 8.69 -17.12 -37.79
N PRO A 22 8.28 -18.02 -36.91
CA PRO A 22 6.92 -18.03 -36.42
C PRO A 22 6.63 -16.62 -35.93
N GLN A 23 5.74 -15.90 -36.60
CA GLN A 23 5.37 -14.55 -36.21
C GLN A 23 4.28 -14.73 -35.17
N PHE A 24 4.66 -14.71 -33.91
CA PHE A 24 3.70 -14.78 -32.82
C PHE A 24 2.86 -13.51 -32.82
N SER A 25 1.54 -13.67 -32.71
CA SER A 25 0.62 -12.53 -32.76
C SER A 25 0.20 -12.13 -31.35
N THR A 26 0.59 -10.95 -30.91
CA THR A 26 0.19 -10.34 -29.63
C THR A 26 -1.03 -9.43 -29.72
N VAL A 27 -1.57 -9.21 -30.93
CA VAL A 27 -2.64 -8.21 -31.17
C VAL A 27 -3.88 -8.43 -30.32
N GLN A 28 -4.32 -9.68 -30.14
CA GLN A 28 -5.49 -9.98 -29.33
C GLN A 28 -5.19 -9.80 -27.85
N LEU A 29 -3.98 -10.17 -27.41
CA LEU A 29 -3.52 -9.99 -26.05
C LEU A 29 -3.40 -8.50 -25.68
N GLU A 30 -2.82 -7.68 -26.56
CA GLU A 30 -2.73 -6.22 -26.37
C GLU A 30 -4.12 -5.58 -26.26
N LYS A 31 -5.07 -6.05 -27.10
CA LYS A 31 -6.46 -5.59 -27.04
C LYS A 31 -7.11 -5.96 -25.72
N ALA A 32 -7.01 -7.22 -25.29
CA ALA A 32 -7.60 -7.70 -24.04
C ALA A 32 -7.00 -6.99 -22.81
N LEU A 33 -5.68 -6.80 -22.77
CA LEU A 33 -5.00 -6.01 -21.74
C LEU A 33 -5.51 -4.56 -21.70
N LYS A 34 -5.69 -3.94 -22.86
CA LYS A 34 -6.21 -2.57 -22.92
C LYS A 34 -7.65 -2.47 -22.43
N GLU A 35 -8.49 -3.45 -22.71
CA GLU A 35 -9.87 -3.52 -22.22
C GLU A 35 -9.88 -3.75 -20.71
N ALA A 36 -9.12 -4.73 -20.20
CA ALA A 36 -9.01 -5.01 -18.78
C ALA A 36 -8.57 -3.78 -17.96
N LYS A 37 -7.54 -3.06 -18.43
CA LYS A 37 -7.00 -1.87 -17.75
C LYS A 37 -7.90 -0.63 -17.78
N LYS A 38 -8.95 -0.62 -18.61
CA LYS A 38 -9.94 0.47 -18.66
C LYS A 38 -11.09 0.31 -17.70
N LEU A 39 -11.25 -0.88 -17.12
CA LEU A 39 -12.36 -1.14 -16.21
C LEU A 39 -12.25 -0.26 -14.96
N ASP A 40 -13.38 0.29 -14.53
CA ASP A 40 -13.47 0.95 -13.23
C ASP A 40 -13.65 -0.11 -12.13
N LEU A 41 -12.54 -0.57 -11.60
CA LEU A 41 -12.48 -1.65 -10.61
C LEU A 41 -13.17 -1.31 -9.29
N ASN A 42 -13.46 -0.02 -9.02
CA ASN A 42 -14.15 0.38 -7.80
C ASN A 42 -15.54 -0.23 -7.65
N ASN A 43 -16.15 -0.69 -8.75
CA ASN A 43 -17.49 -1.27 -8.75
C ASN A 43 -17.55 -2.78 -8.49
N TYR A 44 -16.39 -3.42 -8.29
CA TYR A 44 -16.28 -4.86 -8.14
C TYR A 44 -15.72 -5.26 -6.78
N THR A 45 -15.89 -6.53 -6.40
CA THR A 45 -15.37 -7.06 -5.14
C THR A 45 -13.86 -7.23 -5.22
N GLU A 46 -13.17 -7.01 -4.10
CA GLU A 46 -11.71 -7.15 -4.00
C GLU A 46 -11.21 -8.51 -4.49
N GLN A 47 -11.92 -9.59 -4.13
CA GLN A 47 -11.57 -10.94 -4.56
C GLN A 47 -11.61 -11.12 -6.09
N SER A 48 -12.63 -10.56 -6.76
CA SER A 48 -12.71 -10.64 -8.23
C SER A 48 -11.70 -9.71 -8.93
N ILE A 49 -11.35 -8.59 -8.30
CA ILE A 49 -10.28 -7.69 -8.76
C ILE A 49 -8.93 -8.38 -8.71
N GLU A 50 -8.60 -9.08 -7.61
CA GLU A 50 -7.34 -9.81 -7.47
C GLU A 50 -7.15 -10.86 -8.58
N VAL A 51 -8.21 -11.57 -8.95
CA VAL A 51 -8.18 -12.52 -10.08
C VAL A 51 -7.84 -11.80 -11.40
N LEU A 52 -8.45 -10.63 -11.63
CA LEU A 52 -8.19 -9.84 -12.84
C LEU A 52 -6.77 -9.26 -12.84
N GLU A 53 -6.27 -8.76 -11.72
CA GLU A 53 -4.91 -8.23 -11.61
C GLU A 53 -3.85 -9.30 -11.87
N ASN A 54 -4.07 -10.53 -11.37
CA ASN A 54 -3.20 -11.67 -11.67
C ASN A 54 -3.23 -12.04 -13.15
N ALA A 55 -4.41 -12.01 -13.80
CA ALA A 55 -4.54 -12.26 -15.22
C ALA A 55 -3.87 -11.14 -16.07
N ILE A 56 -3.97 -9.87 -15.65
CA ILE A 56 -3.27 -8.75 -16.30
C ILE A 56 -1.76 -8.97 -16.22
N LYS A 57 -1.23 -9.31 -15.06
CA LYS A 57 0.20 -9.57 -14.88
C LYS A 57 0.68 -10.72 -15.77
N PHE A 58 -0.07 -11.82 -15.80
CA PHE A 58 0.23 -12.94 -16.70
C PHE A 58 0.21 -12.51 -18.17
N GLY A 59 -0.77 -11.68 -18.58
CA GLY A 59 -0.85 -11.12 -19.93
C GLY A 59 0.34 -10.22 -20.28
N GLU A 60 0.78 -9.36 -19.35
CA GLU A 60 1.96 -8.51 -19.55
C GLU A 60 3.24 -9.34 -19.73
N ASP A 61 3.42 -10.38 -18.93
CA ASP A 61 4.56 -11.29 -19.05
C ASP A 61 4.53 -12.05 -20.40
N ALA A 62 3.34 -12.45 -20.86
CA ALA A 62 3.14 -13.20 -22.09
C ALA A 62 3.39 -12.37 -23.37
N LEU A 63 3.37 -11.04 -23.32
CA LEU A 63 3.70 -10.17 -24.46
C LEU A 63 5.11 -10.42 -25.02
N ASN A 64 6.03 -10.89 -24.16
CA ASN A 64 7.41 -11.21 -24.56
C ASN A 64 7.61 -12.69 -24.90
N SER A 65 6.53 -13.48 -24.91
CA SER A 65 6.61 -14.92 -25.18
C SER A 65 6.86 -15.20 -26.67
N THR A 66 7.69 -16.21 -26.95
CA THR A 66 7.89 -16.78 -28.27
C THR A 66 7.04 -18.05 -28.48
N ASN A 67 6.08 -18.32 -27.61
CA ASN A 67 5.15 -19.43 -27.69
C ASN A 67 3.72 -18.89 -27.85
N GLN A 68 3.07 -19.20 -28.99
CA GLN A 68 1.71 -18.76 -29.29
C GLN A 68 0.69 -19.32 -28.28
N GLU A 69 0.85 -20.55 -27.80
CA GLU A 69 -0.04 -21.16 -26.81
C GLU A 69 -0.05 -20.37 -25.49
N VAL A 70 1.10 -19.82 -25.07
CA VAL A 70 1.20 -18.97 -23.88
C VAL A 70 0.45 -17.65 -24.09
N ILE A 71 0.59 -17.05 -25.27
CA ILE A 71 -0.10 -15.81 -25.65
C ILE A 71 -1.62 -16.05 -25.68
N ASP A 72 -2.07 -17.13 -26.29
CA ASP A 72 -3.50 -17.48 -26.38
C ASP A 72 -4.08 -17.79 -24.99
N SER A 73 -3.37 -18.53 -24.15
CA SER A 73 -3.76 -18.82 -22.75
C SER A 73 -3.88 -17.54 -21.91
N ALA A 74 -3.02 -16.55 -22.15
CA ALA A 74 -3.11 -15.26 -21.48
C ALA A 74 -4.35 -14.48 -21.90
N VAL A 75 -4.75 -14.53 -23.18
CA VAL A 75 -6.01 -13.93 -23.67
C VAL A 75 -7.21 -14.60 -23.02
N GLU A 76 -7.24 -15.94 -22.96
CA GLU A 76 -8.31 -16.69 -22.31
C GLU A 76 -8.41 -16.39 -20.82
N SER A 77 -7.27 -16.30 -20.12
CA SER A 77 -7.20 -15.94 -18.70
C SER A 77 -7.77 -14.55 -18.44
N LEU A 78 -7.41 -13.55 -19.25
CA LEU A 78 -7.92 -12.18 -19.16
C LEU A 78 -9.43 -12.12 -19.38
N ASN A 79 -9.93 -12.77 -20.44
CA ASN A 79 -11.38 -12.78 -20.73
C ASN A 79 -12.14 -13.48 -19.61
N SER A 80 -11.68 -14.63 -19.12
CA SER A 80 -12.31 -15.35 -18.01
C SER A 80 -12.31 -14.52 -16.72
N ALA A 81 -11.25 -13.80 -16.45
CA ALA A 81 -11.16 -12.92 -15.28
C ALA A 81 -12.13 -11.72 -15.40
N ILE A 82 -12.27 -11.12 -16.58
CA ILE A 82 -13.24 -10.05 -16.84
C ILE A 82 -14.67 -10.57 -16.63
N ASP A 83 -15.00 -11.73 -17.21
CA ASP A 83 -16.34 -12.34 -17.13
C ASP A 83 -16.70 -12.79 -15.69
N SER A 84 -15.68 -13.07 -14.86
CA SER A 84 -15.85 -13.47 -13.47
C SER A 84 -15.93 -12.31 -12.47
N LEU A 85 -15.89 -11.05 -12.94
CA LEU A 85 -16.00 -9.89 -12.07
C LEU A 85 -17.36 -9.86 -11.36
N VAL A 86 -17.32 -9.68 -10.04
CA VAL A 86 -18.51 -9.64 -9.18
C VAL A 86 -18.75 -8.20 -8.71
N GLU A 87 -19.92 -7.65 -9.09
CA GLU A 87 -20.28 -6.30 -8.68
C GLU A 87 -20.43 -6.15 -7.16
N LEU A 88 -20.02 -5.00 -6.64
CA LEU A 88 -20.20 -4.64 -5.24
C LEU A 88 -21.68 -4.43 -4.90
N ASN A 89 -22.15 -5.10 -3.87
CA ASN A 89 -23.45 -4.81 -3.29
C ASN A 89 -23.40 -3.50 -2.48
N LEU A 90 -23.88 -2.42 -3.07
CA LEU A 90 -23.86 -1.09 -2.43
C LEU A 90 -24.72 -1.02 -1.15
N ASN A 91 -25.66 -1.94 -0.96
CA ASN A 91 -26.46 -2.04 0.26
C ASN A 91 -25.76 -2.87 1.36
N LYS A 92 -24.60 -3.48 1.06
CA LYS A 92 -23.81 -4.20 2.05
C LYS A 92 -23.32 -3.24 3.12
N VAL A 93 -23.53 -3.62 4.38
CA VAL A 93 -23.00 -2.90 5.55
C VAL A 93 -21.48 -3.00 5.61
N VAL A 94 -20.84 -1.88 5.84
CA VAL A 94 -19.38 -1.79 6.05
C VAL A 94 -19.09 -2.12 7.51
N ASN A 95 -18.16 -3.04 7.73
CA ASN A 95 -17.69 -3.37 9.07
C ASN A 95 -16.65 -2.32 9.52
N ILE A 96 -17.10 -1.30 10.23
CA ILE A 96 -16.24 -0.27 10.82
C ILE A 96 -16.10 -0.59 12.31
N LYS A 97 -14.93 -1.09 12.72
CA LYS A 97 -14.66 -1.51 14.10
C LYS A 97 -14.35 -0.36 15.01
N ASP A 98 -13.76 0.72 14.49
CA ASP A 98 -13.42 1.91 15.23
C ASP A 98 -14.67 2.78 15.40
N GLU A 99 -15.15 2.89 16.63
CA GLU A 99 -16.38 3.64 16.95
C GLU A 99 -16.24 5.14 16.70
N TYR A 100 -15.06 5.73 16.88
CA TYR A 100 -14.83 7.15 16.62
C TYR A 100 -14.81 7.45 15.12
N LEU A 101 -14.23 6.55 14.32
CA LEU A 101 -14.34 6.63 12.87
C LEU A 101 -15.79 6.50 12.44
N LYS A 102 -16.53 5.51 12.95
CA LYS A 102 -17.96 5.29 12.65
C LYS A 102 -18.80 6.53 12.98
N GLN A 103 -18.61 7.11 14.15
CA GLN A 103 -19.31 8.33 14.58
C GLN A 103 -18.95 9.54 13.68
N SER A 104 -17.69 9.68 13.30
CA SER A 104 -17.25 10.74 12.40
C SER A 104 -17.94 10.65 11.03
N ILE A 105 -18.04 9.44 10.48
CA ILE A 105 -18.73 9.15 9.21
C ILE A 105 -20.23 9.39 9.35
N GLN A 106 -20.86 8.89 10.42
CA GLN A 106 -22.29 9.10 10.66
C GLN A 106 -22.64 10.58 10.75
N LYS A 107 -21.80 11.36 11.43
CA LYS A 107 -21.96 12.81 11.55
C LYS A 107 -21.87 13.51 10.21
N GLU A 108 -20.89 13.16 9.39
CA GLU A 108 -20.68 13.78 8.07
C GLU A 108 -21.84 13.44 7.12
N LEU A 109 -22.30 12.20 7.15
CA LEU A 109 -23.43 11.72 6.32
C LEU A 109 -24.81 12.09 6.89
N ASN A 110 -24.87 12.73 8.06
CA ASN A 110 -26.11 13.02 8.80
C ASN A 110 -27.02 11.78 8.93
N THR A 111 -26.44 10.65 9.33
CA THR A 111 -27.12 9.36 9.47
C THR A 111 -26.88 8.76 10.86
N SER A 112 -27.61 7.69 11.18
CA SER A 112 -27.41 6.90 12.40
C SER A 112 -27.58 5.42 12.09
N GLY A 113 -26.93 4.55 12.86
CA GLY A 113 -26.97 3.11 12.65
C GLY A 113 -25.86 2.59 11.74
N GLU A 114 -26.15 1.53 11.01
CA GLU A 114 -25.17 0.90 10.13
C GLU A 114 -24.93 1.72 8.87
N ILE A 115 -23.69 1.70 8.39
CA ILE A 115 -23.25 2.43 7.20
C ILE A 115 -23.05 1.44 6.07
N THR A 116 -23.65 1.71 4.92
CA THR A 116 -23.50 0.87 3.73
C THR A 116 -22.37 1.35 2.82
N ILE A 117 -21.91 0.49 1.90
CA ILE A 117 -20.94 0.86 0.88
C ILE A 117 -21.45 2.04 0.04
N GLY A 118 -22.73 2.05 -0.31
CA GLY A 118 -23.36 3.15 -1.05
C GLY A 118 -23.31 4.49 -0.30
N GLN A 119 -23.48 4.47 1.02
CA GLN A 119 -23.35 5.66 1.86
C GLN A 119 -21.88 6.12 1.98
N MET A 120 -20.93 5.18 2.11
CA MET A 120 -19.49 5.52 2.12
C MET A 120 -19.08 6.28 0.85
N ARG A 121 -19.65 5.94 -0.30
CA ARG A 121 -19.38 6.62 -1.58
C ARG A 121 -19.95 8.04 -1.67
N GLN A 122 -20.76 8.48 -0.73
CA GLN A 122 -21.27 9.87 -0.66
C GLN A 122 -20.29 10.81 0.06
N LEU A 123 -19.28 10.25 0.76
CA LEU A 123 -18.27 11.04 1.43
C LEU A 123 -17.36 11.75 0.40
N VAL A 124 -17.27 13.07 0.52
CA VAL A 124 -16.36 13.93 -0.25
C VAL A 124 -15.29 14.52 0.66
N SER A 125 -15.67 14.87 1.88
CA SER A 125 -14.76 15.32 2.93
C SER A 125 -15.05 14.57 4.21
N LEU A 126 -14.01 14.38 5.05
CA LEU A 126 -14.17 13.78 6.36
C LEU A 126 -13.12 14.32 7.31
N LYS A 127 -13.56 14.64 8.53
CA LYS A 127 -12.68 14.89 9.67
C LYS A 127 -12.89 13.82 10.73
N VAL A 128 -11.81 13.17 11.13
CA VAL A 128 -11.80 12.09 12.12
C VAL A 128 -11.11 12.57 13.38
N SER A 129 -11.61 12.15 14.55
CA SER A 129 -11.03 12.49 15.85
C SER A 129 -11.08 11.27 16.78
N ASN A 130 -10.01 11.05 17.54
CA ASN A 130 -9.83 9.97 18.51
C ASN A 130 -9.85 8.55 17.92
N ALA A 131 -9.63 8.40 16.62
CA ALA A 131 -9.59 7.08 15.96
C ALA A 131 -8.19 6.46 16.03
N GLU A 132 -8.16 5.14 16.05
CA GLU A 132 -6.96 4.31 15.97
C GLU A 132 -6.89 3.52 14.67
N SER A 133 -8.02 3.44 13.92
CA SER A 133 -8.11 2.67 12.68
C SER A 133 -8.94 3.38 11.62
N LEU A 134 -8.53 3.23 10.36
CA LEU A 134 -9.27 3.68 9.17
C LEU A 134 -9.98 2.52 8.44
N GLU A 135 -10.04 1.34 9.03
CA GLU A 135 -10.68 0.16 8.43
C GLU A 135 -12.15 0.47 8.09
N GLY A 136 -12.53 0.25 6.84
CA GLY A 136 -13.85 0.62 6.30
C GLY A 136 -13.79 1.83 5.37
N LEU A 137 -12.78 2.71 5.48
CA LEU A 137 -12.68 3.92 4.66
C LEU A 137 -12.33 3.62 3.20
N GLN A 138 -11.82 2.43 2.89
CA GLN A 138 -11.51 2.00 1.52
C GLN A 138 -12.71 2.05 0.56
N TYR A 139 -13.93 2.09 1.09
CA TYR A 139 -15.15 2.23 0.29
C TYR A 139 -15.55 3.69 -0.01
N ALA A 140 -14.88 4.68 0.60
CA ALA A 140 -15.14 6.11 0.39
C ALA A 140 -14.42 6.64 -0.87
N ILE A 141 -14.66 6.01 -2.02
CA ILE A 141 -13.93 6.24 -3.29
C ILE A 141 -14.07 7.66 -3.86
N ASN A 142 -15.03 8.43 -3.37
CA ASN A 142 -15.24 9.83 -3.77
C ASN A 142 -14.64 10.83 -2.79
N LEU A 143 -13.94 10.35 -1.75
CA LEU A 143 -13.31 11.20 -0.75
C LEU A 143 -12.17 12.01 -1.39
N GLU A 144 -12.24 13.34 -1.28
CA GLU A 144 -11.28 14.30 -1.82
C GLU A 144 -10.41 14.93 -0.72
N SER A 145 -10.99 15.14 0.48
CA SER A 145 -10.30 15.72 1.63
C SER A 145 -10.51 14.87 2.88
N LEU A 146 -9.41 14.59 3.60
CA LEU A 146 -9.41 13.83 4.84
C LEU A 146 -8.51 14.49 5.88
N ASP A 147 -9.07 14.88 7.03
CA ASP A 147 -8.32 15.36 8.19
C ASP A 147 -8.32 14.29 9.28
N ILE A 148 -7.18 13.64 9.44
CA ILE A 148 -6.90 12.65 10.49
C ILE A 148 -5.84 13.14 11.49
N SER A 149 -5.55 14.43 11.52
CA SER A 149 -4.59 15.00 12.45
C SER A 149 -5.00 14.74 13.90
N TYR A 150 -4.02 14.56 14.79
CA TYR A 150 -4.21 14.29 16.22
C TYR A 150 -4.95 12.97 16.53
N ASN A 151 -4.78 11.94 15.69
CA ASN A 151 -5.28 10.60 15.92
C ASN A 151 -4.14 9.59 16.15
N GLU A 152 -4.44 8.42 16.70
CA GLU A 152 -3.47 7.35 16.99
C GLU A 152 -3.39 6.31 15.85
N ILE A 153 -3.70 6.73 14.62
CA ILE A 153 -3.73 5.86 13.44
C ILE A 153 -2.33 5.46 13.05
N ARG A 154 -2.12 4.17 12.83
CA ARG A 154 -0.85 3.56 12.46
C ARG A 154 -0.85 2.93 11.07
N ASP A 155 -2.03 2.68 10.50
CA ASP A 155 -2.19 2.04 9.20
C ASP A 155 -3.03 2.93 8.28
N LEU A 156 -2.38 3.46 7.23
CA LEU A 156 -3.03 4.25 6.20
C LEU A 156 -3.35 3.43 4.94
N SER A 157 -3.08 2.12 4.92
CA SER A 157 -3.36 1.26 3.76
C SER A 157 -4.83 1.26 3.31
N PRO A 158 -5.86 1.49 4.17
CA PRO A 158 -7.23 1.66 3.69
C PRO A 158 -7.43 2.82 2.71
N LEU A 159 -6.49 3.79 2.67
CA LEU A 159 -6.54 4.93 1.76
C LEU A 159 -5.92 4.64 0.37
N LYS A 160 -5.29 3.47 0.17
CA LYS A 160 -4.48 3.13 -1.01
C LYS A 160 -5.21 3.38 -2.33
N ASN A 161 -6.47 3.00 -2.41
CA ASN A 161 -7.25 3.05 -3.64
C ASN A 161 -8.15 4.29 -3.75
N LEU A 162 -8.05 5.24 -2.81
CA LEU A 162 -8.82 6.48 -2.84
C LEU A 162 -8.17 7.50 -3.80
N LYS A 163 -8.36 7.28 -5.10
CA LYS A 163 -7.68 8.04 -6.17
C LYS A 163 -8.05 9.53 -6.21
N LYS A 164 -9.21 9.90 -5.64
CA LYS A 164 -9.67 11.29 -5.56
C LYS A 164 -9.14 12.04 -4.33
N LEU A 165 -8.56 11.31 -3.35
CA LEU A 165 -8.03 11.91 -2.13
C LEU A 165 -6.74 12.70 -2.44
N THR A 166 -6.87 14.02 -2.51
CA THR A 166 -5.79 14.95 -2.82
C THR A 166 -5.40 15.84 -1.64
N ASP A 167 -6.29 16.03 -0.67
CA ASP A 167 -6.05 16.82 0.54
C ASP A 167 -6.07 15.90 1.77
N LEU A 168 -4.89 15.37 2.14
CA LEU A 168 -4.70 14.56 3.34
C LEU A 168 -3.98 15.37 4.41
N LYS A 169 -4.66 15.62 5.53
CA LYS A 169 -4.09 16.22 6.73
C LYS A 169 -3.86 15.14 7.79
N ALA A 170 -2.60 14.83 8.03
CA ALA A 170 -2.16 13.76 8.91
C ALA A 170 -1.09 14.23 9.93
N ASN A 171 -0.99 15.52 10.19
CA ASN A 171 0.07 16.11 11.01
C ASN A 171 -0.48 16.83 12.25
N PRO A 172 -0.07 16.39 13.46
CA PRO A 172 0.65 15.17 13.75
C PRO A 172 -0.28 13.94 13.79
N LEU A 173 0.26 12.78 13.42
CA LEU A 173 -0.29 11.49 13.82
C LEU A 173 0.50 10.94 15.01
N GLY A 174 -0.14 10.12 15.81
CA GLY A 174 0.51 9.41 16.91
C GLY A 174 -0.14 9.65 18.26
N GLY A 175 0.41 9.02 19.28
CA GLY A 175 -0.14 9.06 20.63
C GLY A 175 0.66 8.21 21.60
N LEU A 176 0.14 8.07 22.80
CA LEU A 176 0.69 7.21 23.82
C LEU A 176 0.22 5.77 23.58
N ILE A 177 1.16 4.88 23.26
CA ILE A 177 0.88 3.45 23.15
C ILE A 177 0.55 2.88 24.53
N SER A 178 -0.60 2.24 24.62
CA SER A 178 -1.06 1.61 25.85
C SER A 178 -0.11 0.52 26.33
N GLY A 179 0.09 0.47 27.67
CA GLY A 179 1.01 -0.46 28.31
C GLY A 179 2.35 0.18 28.66
N ARG A 180 3.19 -0.61 29.32
CA ARG A 180 4.52 -0.20 29.76
C ARG A 180 5.58 -1.08 29.14
N VAL A 181 6.71 -0.50 28.84
CA VAL A 181 7.92 -1.22 28.44
C VAL A 181 8.78 -1.40 29.69
N TYR A 182 9.32 -2.58 29.85
CA TYR A 182 10.24 -2.91 30.95
C TYR A 182 11.61 -3.24 30.37
N ALA A 183 12.66 -2.85 31.09
CA ALA A 183 14.00 -3.24 30.72
C ALA A 183 14.33 -4.63 31.27
N GLU A 184 14.91 -5.48 30.43
CA GLU A 184 15.51 -6.77 30.80
C GLU A 184 16.99 -6.71 30.51
N ASP A 185 17.85 -7.08 31.45
CA ASP A 185 19.31 -7.00 31.33
C ASP A 185 19.83 -5.63 30.84
N ASN A 186 19.29 -4.56 31.43
CA ASN A 186 19.57 -3.17 31.03
C ASN A 186 19.21 -2.84 29.56
N LYS A 187 18.25 -3.53 28.99
CA LYS A 187 17.81 -3.29 27.61
C LYS A 187 16.30 -3.24 27.54
N ALA A 188 15.77 -2.15 27.01
CA ALA A 188 14.35 -2.01 26.68
C ALA A 188 14.17 -2.15 25.17
N LYS A 189 13.21 -2.97 24.75
CA LYS A 189 12.90 -3.16 23.32
C LYS A 189 11.53 -2.59 23.01
N VAL A 190 11.46 -1.78 21.96
CA VAL A 190 10.22 -1.22 21.42
C VAL A 190 10.15 -1.41 19.93
N SER A 191 8.95 -1.73 19.45
CA SER A 191 8.65 -1.76 18.01
C SER A 191 7.21 -1.38 17.79
N LEU A 192 6.92 -0.82 16.63
CA LEU A 192 5.57 -0.49 16.23
C LEU A 192 5.45 -0.64 14.70
N ASP A 193 4.37 -1.27 14.27
CA ASP A 193 4.05 -1.33 12.85
C ASP A 193 3.31 -0.05 12.46
N VAL A 194 3.97 0.76 11.65
CA VAL A 194 3.39 1.96 11.01
C VAL A 194 3.42 1.72 9.52
N ILE A 195 2.25 1.83 8.88
CA ILE A 195 2.06 1.47 7.47
C ILE A 195 1.59 2.70 6.72
N ASN A 196 2.28 3.06 5.65
CA ASN A 196 1.89 4.18 4.79
C ASN A 196 0.69 3.84 3.90
N ARG A 197 0.22 4.82 3.14
CA ARG A 197 -0.93 4.65 2.22
C ARG A 197 -0.70 3.58 1.14
N ASN A 198 0.54 3.36 0.72
CA ASN A 198 0.88 2.33 -0.27
C ASN A 198 0.88 0.90 0.32
N GLY A 199 0.74 0.76 1.64
CA GLY A 199 0.83 -0.52 2.35
C GLY A 199 2.26 -0.91 2.71
N GLU A 200 3.21 0.03 2.67
CA GLU A 200 4.61 -0.20 3.01
C GLU A 200 4.85 0.10 4.49
N LYS A 201 5.60 -0.79 5.16
CA LYS A 201 6.01 -0.57 6.54
C LYS A 201 7.05 0.55 6.60
N LEU A 202 6.77 1.57 7.41
CA LEU A 202 7.73 2.61 7.75
C LEU A 202 8.64 2.14 8.88
N LEU A 203 9.91 2.52 8.81
CA LEU A 203 10.84 2.34 9.91
C LEU A 203 10.97 3.66 10.68
N PRO A 204 11.25 3.61 12.01
CA PRO A 204 11.54 4.83 12.76
C PRO A 204 12.72 5.59 12.16
N THR A 205 12.59 6.91 12.06
CA THR A 205 13.65 7.80 11.59
C THR A 205 14.36 8.49 12.73
N SER A 206 13.75 8.52 13.91
CA SER A 206 14.36 9.08 15.12
C SER A 206 13.82 8.40 16.38
N VAL A 207 14.68 8.27 17.36
CA VAL A 207 14.37 7.77 18.70
C VAL A 207 14.80 8.79 19.73
N VAL A 208 13.87 9.21 20.56
CA VAL A 208 14.16 10.16 21.64
C VAL A 208 13.68 9.57 22.98
N VAL A 209 14.55 9.62 23.98
CA VAL A 209 14.22 9.21 25.35
C VAL A 209 14.13 10.46 26.22
N LYS A 210 13.01 10.62 26.90
CA LYS A 210 12.77 11.71 27.85
C LYS A 210 12.77 11.18 29.26
N HIS A 211 13.57 11.77 30.12
CA HIS A 211 13.50 11.56 31.57
C HIS A 211 12.33 12.37 32.15
N ASN A 212 11.32 11.71 32.70
CA ASN A 212 10.06 12.39 33.05
C ASN A 212 10.15 13.33 34.25
N LYS A 213 11.13 13.14 35.15
CA LYS A 213 11.33 14.04 36.31
C LYS A 213 12.14 15.29 35.96
N THR A 214 13.28 15.11 35.25
CA THR A 214 14.16 16.25 34.92
C THR A 214 13.74 16.95 33.64
N HIS A 215 12.87 16.33 32.84
CA HIS A 215 12.46 16.79 31.51
C HIS A 215 13.61 16.85 30.48
N GLU A 216 14.71 16.18 30.74
CA GLU A 216 15.83 16.05 29.80
C GLU A 216 15.47 15.10 28.67
N TYR A 217 15.95 15.42 27.46
CA TYR A 217 15.73 14.64 26.24
C TYR A 217 17.07 14.15 25.72
N THR A 218 17.17 12.87 25.40
CA THR A 218 18.33 12.25 24.76
C THR A 218 17.89 11.66 23.43
N THR A 219 18.47 12.14 22.31
CA THR A 219 18.26 11.53 20.99
C THR A 219 19.31 10.43 20.81
N LEU A 220 18.85 9.24 20.45
CA LEU A 220 19.73 8.10 20.17
C LEU A 220 20.03 8.06 18.66
N ASP A 221 21.24 7.61 18.32
CA ASP A 221 21.54 7.31 16.92
C ASP A 221 20.75 6.07 16.50
N ILE A 222 19.87 6.25 15.52
CA ILE A 222 18.98 5.19 15.04
C ILE A 222 19.76 4.00 14.46
N ASN A 223 20.93 4.25 13.88
CA ASN A 223 21.76 3.21 13.29
C ASN A 223 22.39 2.29 14.35
N ASP A 224 22.59 2.81 15.55
CA ASP A 224 23.20 2.07 16.66
C ASP A 224 22.16 1.29 17.47
N CYS A 225 20.90 1.71 17.46
CA CYS A 225 19.86 1.18 18.36
C CYS A 225 18.75 0.42 17.64
N MET A 226 18.65 0.42 16.30
CA MET A 226 17.58 -0.22 15.55
C MET A 226 18.09 -1.38 14.71
N ASP A 227 17.36 -2.49 14.72
CA ASP A 227 17.60 -3.61 13.80
C ASP A 227 16.88 -3.42 12.45
N LYS A 228 17.17 -4.31 11.48
CA LYS A 228 16.60 -4.31 10.15
C LYS A 228 15.06 -4.46 10.10
N ASN A 229 14.44 -4.89 11.19
CA ASN A 229 12.98 -5.08 11.29
C ASN A 229 12.29 -3.88 11.96
N GLY A 230 13.06 -2.85 12.34
CA GLY A 230 12.56 -1.67 13.03
C GLY A 230 12.36 -1.86 14.54
N VAL A 231 12.98 -2.89 15.14
CA VAL A 231 13.01 -3.06 16.59
C VAL A 231 14.09 -2.17 17.16
N VAL A 232 13.71 -1.22 17.98
CA VAL A 232 14.63 -0.32 18.69
C VAL A 232 14.98 -0.92 20.04
N THR A 233 16.28 -1.02 20.33
CA THR A 233 16.83 -1.47 21.60
C THR A 233 17.49 -0.29 22.30
N ILE A 234 17.02 0.06 23.48
CA ILE A 234 17.51 1.16 24.29
C ILE A 234 18.36 0.57 25.42
N ASP A 235 19.61 0.99 25.50
CA ASP A 235 20.49 0.68 26.64
C ASP A 235 20.06 1.56 27.82
N THR A 236 19.61 0.91 28.90
CA THR A 236 19.16 1.58 30.10
C THR A 236 20.20 1.57 31.22
N THR A 237 21.44 1.21 30.89
CA THR A 237 22.57 1.27 31.83
C THR A 237 22.72 2.70 32.34
N GLY A 238 22.65 2.87 33.65
CA GLY A 238 22.76 4.18 34.30
C GLY A 238 21.43 4.97 34.35
N PHE A 239 20.34 4.42 33.85
CA PHE A 239 19.02 5.01 34.11
C PHE A 239 18.68 4.86 35.61
N ASP A 240 18.11 5.89 36.18
CA ASP A 240 17.58 5.82 37.56
C ASP A 240 16.21 5.11 37.60
N SER A 241 15.65 4.97 38.81
CA SER A 241 14.36 4.28 39.02
C SER A 241 13.13 5.12 38.65
N TYR A 242 13.29 6.14 37.85
CA TYR A 242 12.16 6.95 37.36
C TYR A 242 11.60 6.42 36.03
N ILE A 243 10.41 6.92 35.70
CA ILE A 243 9.73 6.63 34.44
C ILE A 243 10.34 7.48 33.34
N TYR A 244 10.63 6.85 32.21
CA TYR A 244 11.06 7.49 30.97
C TYR A 244 9.95 7.42 29.93
N THR A 245 9.96 8.34 28.98
CA THR A 245 9.11 8.26 27.78
C THR A 245 9.99 8.08 26.56
N ILE A 246 9.75 7.03 25.81
CA ILE A 246 10.39 6.75 24.54
C ILE A 246 9.51 7.31 23.43
N TYR A 247 10.08 8.10 22.54
CA TYR A 247 9.42 8.60 21.34
C TYR A 247 10.02 7.89 20.14
N LEU A 248 9.17 7.21 19.34
CA LEU A 248 9.52 6.75 18.01
C LEU A 248 8.89 7.70 17.00
N VAL A 249 9.72 8.26 16.12
CA VAL A 249 9.29 9.19 15.07
C VAL A 249 9.40 8.48 13.72
N TYR A 250 8.39 8.61 12.92
CA TYR A 250 8.31 8.06 11.55
C TYR A 250 8.02 9.20 10.58
N GLU A 251 8.70 9.18 9.44
CA GLU A 251 8.46 10.13 8.36
C GLU A 251 7.93 9.41 7.13
N ASP A 252 6.78 9.82 6.65
CA ASP A 252 6.26 9.38 5.37
C ASP A 252 6.53 10.43 4.30
N LYS A 253 7.32 10.05 3.29
CA LYS A 253 7.67 10.92 2.17
C LYS A 253 6.63 10.87 1.04
N VAL A 254 5.73 9.90 1.06
CA VAL A 254 4.67 9.74 0.05
C VAL A 254 3.58 10.78 0.28
N ASP A 255 3.06 10.85 1.50
CA ASP A 255 2.00 11.77 1.89
C ASP A 255 2.52 12.97 2.72
N ASN A 256 3.84 13.07 2.89
CA ASN A 256 4.55 14.17 3.56
C ASN A 256 4.02 14.47 4.98
N TYR A 257 3.90 13.41 5.80
CA TYR A 257 3.53 13.57 7.20
C TYR A 257 4.57 12.96 8.15
N THR A 258 4.52 13.39 9.40
CA THR A 258 5.30 12.83 10.50
C THR A 258 4.36 12.25 11.54
N SER A 259 4.65 11.04 11.99
CA SER A 259 3.97 10.42 13.12
C SER A 259 4.94 10.21 14.29
N GLN A 260 4.42 10.38 15.49
CA GLN A 260 5.18 10.23 16.72
C GLN A 260 4.40 9.40 17.73
N PHE A 261 4.95 8.25 18.07
CA PHE A 261 4.36 7.36 19.08
C PHE A 261 5.22 7.32 20.33
N MET A 262 4.56 7.25 21.50
CA MET A 262 5.19 7.33 22.80
C MET A 262 4.97 6.03 23.57
N PHE A 263 6.01 5.59 24.26
CA PHE A 263 5.99 4.43 25.14
C PHE A 263 6.46 4.85 26.53
N MET A 264 5.78 4.36 27.56
CA MET A 264 6.22 4.55 28.95
C MET A 264 7.19 3.43 29.29
N LEU A 265 8.43 3.79 29.63
CA LEU A 265 9.46 2.86 30.07
C LEU A 265 9.60 2.96 31.60
N ASP A 266 9.33 1.86 32.27
CA ASP A 266 9.65 1.67 33.70
C ASP A 266 11.03 1.00 33.81
N ASN A 267 11.96 1.68 34.39
CA ASN A 267 13.25 1.13 34.76
C ASN A 267 13.18 0.69 36.22
N ILE A 268 12.89 -0.61 36.43
CA ILE A 268 12.73 -1.22 37.76
C ILE A 268 14.05 -1.83 38.21
#